data_46627d42462d61b73741bee202c86647
#
_entry.id   46627d42462d61b73741bee202c86647
#
_cell.length_a   1.000
_cell.length_b   1.000
_cell.length_c   1.000
_cell.angle_alpha   90.00
_cell.angle_beta   90.00
_cell.angle_gamma   90.00
#
_symmetry.space_group_name_H-M   'P 1'
#
loop_
_entity.id
_entity.type
_entity.pdbx_description
1 polymer ?
#
loop_
_entity_poly.entity_id
_entity_poly.type
_entity_poly.pdbx_seq_one_letter_code
_entity_poly.pdbx_strand_id
1 'polypeptide(L)'
;IKEKPVLKIGGALRFNYNYSDWKAGCRKRGGDFGFDVFRLNVDASYHKFQLSADYRFYPSSSGGGMLRQGWLGYQFDKNNQLQMGLTTVPFGILPYTSNSYFFNLQYYVGLEDDADMGLKYIFRSRQWEVQAAFFKNSGLTDFGDKSELTTDRYSYDIAGRHKEVNQGNIHATYQWGNKWKHQAGASVLVGGVYHLDSGAMGYRWATALHYVLDYKRWNFKAQYTTYDIHLADESMDTHHQITLAAFGATYQVTSKADIYSMALAYHIPFRKGFLDEICLYNDFSLLHKRVGGYSDSFQNVTGCSLVMGPVFVYVDYAIGHNHA
;
A
#
# COMPACT_ATOMS: atom_id res chain seq x y z
N ILE A 1 -27.27 -21.84 -22.61
CA ILE A 1 -27.20 -20.36 -22.69
C ILE A 1 -25.74 -20.00 -22.65
N LYS A 2 -25.20 -19.34 -23.72
CA LYS A 2 -23.81 -18.86 -23.72
C LYS A 2 -23.73 -17.74 -22.70
N GLU A 3 -22.88 -17.90 -21.68
CA GLU A 3 -22.57 -16.81 -20.75
C GLU A 3 -21.99 -15.63 -21.54
N LYS A 4 -22.49 -14.43 -21.24
CA LYS A 4 -21.97 -13.20 -21.88
C LYS A 4 -20.83 -12.66 -21.05
N PRO A 5 -19.79 -12.09 -21.70
CA PRO A 5 -18.74 -11.38 -20.97
C PRO A 5 -19.34 -10.19 -20.22
N VAL A 6 -18.89 -9.94 -19.02
CA VAL A 6 -19.24 -8.77 -18.21
C VAL A 6 -18.07 -7.82 -18.23
N LEU A 7 -18.32 -6.56 -18.57
CA LEU A 7 -17.34 -5.49 -18.51
C LEU A 7 -17.88 -4.40 -17.58
N LYS A 8 -17.07 -3.98 -16.63
CA LYS A 8 -17.34 -2.85 -15.73
C LYS A 8 -16.24 -1.81 -15.91
N ILE A 9 -16.63 -0.57 -16.13
CA ILE A 9 -15.72 0.57 -16.20
C ILE A 9 -16.08 1.51 -15.07
N GLY A 10 -15.08 1.93 -14.31
CA GLY A 10 -15.20 2.85 -13.21
C GLY A 10 -14.05 3.84 -13.19
N GLY A 11 -14.10 4.78 -12.28
CA GLY A 11 -13.02 5.73 -12.12
C GLY A 11 -13.27 6.67 -10.95
N ALA A 12 -12.30 7.55 -10.72
CA ALA A 12 -12.39 8.59 -9.70
C ALA A 12 -11.61 9.83 -10.15
N LEU A 13 -12.05 10.98 -9.68
CA LEU A 13 -11.36 12.25 -9.84
C LEU A 13 -11.12 12.83 -8.45
N ARG A 14 -9.90 13.26 -8.17
CA ARG A 14 -9.51 13.75 -6.85
C ARG A 14 -8.78 15.07 -6.92
N PHE A 15 -9.14 15.94 -5.99
CA PHE A 15 -8.48 17.22 -5.71
C PHE A 15 -8.07 17.25 -4.26
N ASN A 16 -6.96 17.91 -3.97
CA ASN A 16 -6.44 18.10 -2.62
C ASN A 16 -6.23 19.58 -2.33
N TYR A 17 -6.59 20.00 -1.12
CA TYR A 17 -6.10 21.22 -0.50
C TYR A 17 -5.12 20.83 0.59
N ASN A 18 -3.87 21.30 0.49
CA ASN A 18 -2.82 20.98 1.45
C ASN A 18 -2.26 22.23 2.08
N TYR A 19 -2.16 22.22 3.41
CA TYR A 19 -1.46 23.23 4.19
C TYR A 19 -0.37 22.57 5.03
N SER A 20 0.85 23.09 4.96
CA SER A 20 2.01 22.60 5.72
C SER A 20 2.65 23.77 6.45
N ASP A 21 2.63 23.76 7.79
CA ASP A 21 3.16 24.85 8.62
C ASP A 21 4.69 24.91 8.63
N TRP A 22 5.38 23.80 8.41
CA TRP A 22 6.85 23.72 8.30
C TRP A 22 7.40 24.21 6.95
N LYS A 23 6.56 24.35 5.92
CA LYS A 23 6.94 24.87 4.60
C LYS A 23 6.64 26.36 4.54
N ALA A 24 7.68 27.21 4.65
CA ALA A 24 7.53 28.67 4.68
C ALA A 24 6.71 29.25 3.50
N GLY A 25 6.89 28.73 2.30
CA GLY A 25 6.13 29.13 1.11
C GLY A 25 4.65 28.75 1.21
N CYS A 26 4.33 27.55 1.64
CA CYS A 26 2.97 27.07 1.85
C CYS A 26 2.27 27.91 2.93
N ARG A 27 2.93 28.14 4.06
CA ARG A 27 2.42 28.99 5.14
C ARG A 27 2.09 30.42 4.68
N LYS A 28 2.97 31.04 3.89
CA LYS A 28 2.75 32.40 3.36
C LYS A 28 1.57 32.50 2.41
N ARG A 29 1.32 31.45 1.59
CA ARG A 29 0.19 31.40 0.65
C ARG A 29 -1.13 30.96 1.30
N GLY A 30 -1.10 30.42 2.51
CA GLY A 30 -2.28 29.84 3.17
C GLY A 30 -2.67 28.46 2.64
N GLY A 31 -1.72 27.71 2.06
CA GLY A 31 -1.94 26.40 1.46
C GLY A 31 -2.06 26.45 -0.06
N ASP A 32 -2.23 25.26 -0.65
CA ASP A 32 -2.35 25.08 -2.10
C ASP A 32 -3.52 24.11 -2.41
N PHE A 33 -4.35 24.47 -3.40
CA PHE A 33 -5.42 23.60 -3.92
C PHE A 33 -5.02 23.11 -5.31
N GLY A 34 -5.08 21.80 -5.53
CA GLY A 34 -4.64 21.24 -6.80
C GLY A 34 -5.33 19.96 -7.20
N PHE A 35 -5.19 19.64 -8.48
CA PHE A 35 -5.52 18.33 -9.03
C PHE A 35 -4.54 17.30 -8.46
N ASP A 36 -5.07 16.15 -8.07
CA ASP A 36 -4.27 15.05 -7.54
C ASP A 36 -4.23 13.86 -8.50
N VAL A 37 -5.36 13.23 -8.78
CA VAL A 37 -5.39 12.07 -9.68
C VAL A 37 -6.73 11.94 -10.42
N PHE A 38 -6.64 11.53 -11.69
CA PHE A 38 -7.73 10.89 -12.42
C PHE A 38 -7.44 9.38 -12.51
N ARG A 39 -8.42 8.55 -12.15
CA ARG A 39 -8.29 7.11 -12.08
C ARG A 39 -9.27 6.45 -13.04
N LEU A 40 -8.81 5.43 -13.76
CA LEU A 40 -9.63 4.58 -14.62
C LEU A 40 -9.52 3.14 -14.16
N ASN A 41 -10.65 2.50 -13.88
CA ASN A 41 -10.75 1.10 -13.50
C ASN A 41 -11.48 0.32 -14.60
N VAL A 42 -10.95 -0.83 -14.95
CA VAL A 42 -11.58 -1.77 -15.87
C VAL A 42 -11.57 -3.16 -15.23
N ASP A 43 -12.76 -3.72 -15.01
CA ASP A 43 -12.93 -5.10 -14.58
C ASP A 43 -13.72 -5.85 -15.65
N ALA A 44 -13.22 -7.02 -16.07
CA ALA A 44 -13.90 -7.87 -17.01
C ALA A 44 -13.95 -9.31 -16.49
N SER A 45 -15.01 -10.03 -16.83
CA SER A 45 -15.12 -11.45 -16.53
C SER A 45 -15.80 -12.20 -17.68
N TYR A 46 -15.28 -13.38 -17.97
CA TYR A 46 -15.85 -14.31 -18.93
C TYR A 46 -15.58 -15.75 -18.51
N HIS A 47 -16.62 -16.51 -18.22
CA HIS A 47 -16.53 -17.82 -17.55
C HIS A 47 -15.71 -17.73 -16.27
N LYS A 48 -14.61 -18.46 -16.20
CA LYS A 48 -13.67 -18.49 -15.05
C LYS A 48 -12.55 -17.49 -15.14
N PHE A 49 -12.42 -16.78 -16.26
CA PHE A 49 -11.40 -15.77 -16.46
C PHE A 49 -11.87 -14.42 -15.93
N GLN A 50 -10.97 -13.69 -15.32
CA GLN A 50 -11.17 -12.35 -14.79
C GLN A 50 -9.99 -11.48 -15.19
N LEU A 51 -10.26 -10.22 -15.45
CA LEU A 51 -9.24 -9.20 -15.69
C LEU A 51 -9.59 -8.01 -14.80
N SER A 52 -8.59 -7.43 -14.16
CA SER A 52 -8.73 -6.16 -13.45
C SER A 52 -7.54 -5.27 -13.76
N ALA A 53 -7.81 -4.01 -14.07
CA ALA A 53 -6.81 -2.98 -14.29
C ALA A 53 -7.22 -1.67 -13.60
N ASP A 54 -6.27 -1.02 -12.95
CA ASP A 54 -6.40 0.29 -12.31
C ASP A 54 -5.26 1.18 -12.82
N TYR A 55 -5.56 2.09 -13.74
CA TYR A 55 -4.61 3.06 -14.27
C TYR A 55 -4.90 4.44 -13.67
N ARG A 56 -3.85 5.12 -13.24
CA ARG A 56 -3.92 6.41 -12.57
C ARG A 56 -3.09 7.45 -13.30
N PHE A 57 -3.70 8.62 -13.51
CA PHE A 57 -3.09 9.78 -14.15
C PHE A 57 -2.86 10.84 -13.09
N TYR A 58 -1.62 10.94 -12.63
CA TYR A 58 -1.14 11.98 -11.73
C TYR A 58 -0.61 13.17 -12.53
N PRO A 59 -0.41 14.35 -11.92
CA PRO A 59 0.42 15.40 -12.52
C PRO A 59 1.81 14.87 -12.88
N SER A 60 2.42 15.41 -13.93
CA SER A 60 3.79 14.99 -14.35
C SER A 60 4.83 15.16 -13.24
N SER A 61 4.66 16.16 -12.37
CA SER A 61 5.48 16.36 -11.17
C SER A 61 5.34 15.26 -10.11
N SER A 62 4.37 14.37 -10.26
CA SER A 62 4.09 13.24 -9.36
C SER A 62 4.12 11.91 -10.11
N GLY A 63 4.96 11.80 -11.14
CA GLY A 63 5.19 10.59 -11.91
C GLY A 63 4.28 10.37 -13.12
N GLY A 64 3.27 11.22 -13.34
CA GLY A 64 2.40 11.14 -14.52
C GLY A 64 1.46 9.93 -14.52
N GLY A 65 1.38 9.23 -15.64
CA GLY A 65 0.49 8.07 -15.81
C GLY A 65 1.16 6.77 -15.38
N MET A 66 0.49 5.98 -14.52
CA MET A 66 1.03 4.72 -14.02
C MET A 66 -0.04 3.66 -13.76
N LEU A 67 0.30 2.42 -13.96
CA LEU A 67 -0.55 1.27 -13.65
C LEU A 67 -0.38 0.90 -12.17
N ARG A 68 -1.45 1.04 -11.38
CA ARG A 68 -1.46 0.63 -9.98
C ARG A 68 -1.55 -0.89 -9.84
N GLN A 69 -2.41 -1.52 -10.67
CA GLN A 69 -2.52 -2.98 -10.79
C GLN A 69 -3.06 -3.34 -12.17
N GLY A 70 -2.69 -4.52 -12.66
CA GLY A 70 -3.18 -5.06 -13.92
C GLY A 70 -2.90 -6.56 -13.97
N TRP A 71 -3.95 -7.38 -13.83
CA TRP A 71 -3.78 -8.83 -13.76
C TRP A 71 -4.89 -9.58 -14.50
N LEU A 72 -4.54 -10.78 -14.95
CA LEU A 72 -5.44 -11.79 -15.45
C LEU A 72 -5.62 -12.86 -14.35
N GLY A 73 -6.87 -13.21 -14.05
CA GLY A 73 -7.21 -14.21 -13.04
C GLY A 73 -7.94 -15.40 -13.60
N TYR A 74 -7.77 -16.57 -12.97
CA TYR A 74 -8.54 -17.77 -13.21
C TYR A 74 -9.18 -18.26 -11.91
N GLN A 75 -10.51 -18.35 -11.90
CA GLN A 75 -11.29 -18.84 -10.77
C GLN A 75 -11.49 -20.36 -10.94
N PHE A 76 -10.78 -21.17 -10.17
CA PHE A 76 -10.93 -22.65 -10.22
C PHE A 76 -12.31 -23.07 -9.71
N ASP A 77 -12.68 -22.54 -8.55
CA ASP A 77 -13.96 -22.73 -7.88
C ASP A 77 -14.28 -21.50 -7.00
N LYS A 78 -15.35 -21.56 -6.19
CA LYS A 78 -15.78 -20.44 -5.31
C LYS A 78 -14.74 -19.98 -4.28
N ASN A 79 -13.76 -20.84 -4.00
CA ASN A 79 -12.77 -20.63 -2.94
C ASN A 79 -11.38 -20.32 -3.48
N ASN A 80 -11.06 -20.73 -4.71
CA ASN A 80 -9.71 -20.81 -5.21
C ASN A 80 -9.54 -19.97 -6.48
N GLN A 81 -8.58 -19.02 -6.47
CA GLN A 81 -8.26 -18.12 -7.56
C GLN A 81 -6.75 -18.05 -7.78
N LEU A 82 -6.31 -17.98 -9.02
CA LEU A 82 -4.94 -17.63 -9.41
C LEU A 82 -4.98 -16.29 -10.15
N GLN A 83 -4.08 -15.39 -9.82
CA GLN A 83 -3.85 -14.12 -10.53
C GLN A 83 -2.44 -14.11 -11.11
N MET A 84 -2.27 -13.53 -12.29
CA MET A 84 -1.00 -13.33 -12.98
C MET A 84 -0.91 -11.90 -13.51
N GLY A 85 0.19 -11.22 -13.27
CA GLY A 85 0.44 -9.84 -13.70
C GLY A 85 0.87 -8.96 -12.54
N LEU A 86 0.57 -7.67 -12.64
CA LEU A 86 0.80 -6.69 -11.58
C LEU A 86 -0.31 -6.82 -10.54
N THR A 87 -0.03 -7.54 -9.46
CA THR A 87 -1.02 -7.83 -8.42
C THR A 87 -0.58 -7.26 -7.08
N THR A 88 -1.54 -6.86 -6.25
CA THR A 88 -1.25 -6.37 -4.89
C THR A 88 -0.48 -7.40 -4.09
N VAL A 89 0.61 -6.98 -3.48
CA VAL A 89 1.44 -7.78 -2.58
C VAL A 89 0.63 -8.13 -1.33
N PRO A 90 0.46 -9.43 -0.99
CA PRO A 90 -0.33 -9.83 0.16
C PRO A 90 0.49 -9.69 1.45
N PHE A 91 0.40 -8.53 2.10
CA PHE A 91 1.14 -8.24 3.32
C PHE A 91 0.34 -7.32 4.26
N GLY A 92 0.33 -7.62 5.56
CA GLY A 92 -0.34 -6.83 6.58
C GLY A 92 -1.87 -6.78 6.45
N ILE A 93 -2.48 -5.71 6.95
CA ILE A 93 -3.91 -5.46 6.80
C ILE A 93 -4.20 -4.98 5.38
N LEU A 94 -5.05 -5.69 4.66
CA LEU A 94 -5.46 -5.35 3.32
C LEU A 94 -6.85 -4.68 3.32
N PRO A 95 -7.10 -3.64 2.50
CA PRO A 95 -6.12 -2.96 1.65
C PRO A 95 -5.20 -1.99 2.40
N TYR A 96 -5.63 -1.42 3.57
CA TYR A 96 -4.89 -0.42 4.34
C TYR A 96 -5.10 -0.59 5.83
N THR A 97 -4.07 -0.29 6.60
CA THR A 97 -4.15 -0.17 8.05
C THR A 97 -4.85 1.14 8.43
N SER A 98 -4.54 2.25 7.74
CA SER A 98 -5.08 3.59 8.02
C SER A 98 -6.54 3.75 7.58
N ASN A 99 -7.19 4.78 8.13
CA ASN A 99 -8.47 5.32 7.67
C ASN A 99 -8.27 6.65 6.95
N SER A 100 -7.18 7.37 7.26
CA SER A 100 -6.81 8.66 6.71
C SER A 100 -6.19 8.55 5.33
N TYR A 101 -6.11 9.68 4.66
CA TYR A 101 -5.46 9.82 3.37
C TYR A 101 -3.92 9.85 3.44
N PHE A 102 -3.37 10.06 4.64
CA PHE A 102 -1.92 10.05 4.87
C PHE A 102 -1.33 8.66 5.02
N PHE A 103 -2.15 7.60 5.07
CA PHE A 103 -1.69 6.24 5.34
C PHE A 103 -0.93 6.12 6.69
N ASN A 104 -0.28 4.98 6.89
CA ASN A 104 0.60 4.72 8.03
C ASN A 104 2.06 4.57 7.54
N LEU A 105 3.01 4.50 8.46
CA LEU A 105 4.43 4.44 8.11
C LEU A 105 4.83 3.20 7.31
N GLN A 106 4.05 2.10 7.35
CA GLN A 106 4.26 0.93 6.49
C GLN A 106 4.17 1.29 5.00
N TYR A 107 3.26 2.19 4.63
CA TYR A 107 3.10 2.65 3.25
C TYR A 107 4.39 3.29 2.73
N TYR A 108 5.01 4.14 3.54
CA TYR A 108 6.20 4.90 3.16
C TYR A 108 7.49 4.06 3.12
N VAL A 109 7.46 2.83 3.62
CA VAL A 109 8.59 1.89 3.51
C VAL A 109 8.31 0.73 2.55
N GLY A 110 7.26 0.85 1.70
CA GLY A 110 6.94 -0.13 0.66
C GLY A 110 6.33 -1.43 1.19
N LEU A 111 5.62 -1.39 2.33
CA LEU A 111 5.00 -2.56 2.95
C LEU A 111 3.47 -2.47 3.06
N GLU A 112 2.86 -1.49 2.40
CA GLU A 112 1.41 -1.31 2.30
C GLU A 112 1.04 -0.72 0.93
N ASP A 113 -0.07 -1.15 0.34
CA ASP A 113 -0.57 -0.75 -1.00
C ASP A 113 0.44 -0.95 -2.13
N ASP A 114 1.25 -1.97 -1.99
CA ASP A 114 2.25 -2.38 -2.96
C ASP A 114 1.67 -3.34 -4.00
N ALA A 115 2.22 -3.33 -5.22
CA ALA A 115 1.83 -4.24 -6.30
C ALA A 115 3.03 -4.60 -7.18
N ASP A 116 3.27 -5.90 -7.30
CA ASP A 116 4.41 -6.49 -7.99
C ASP A 116 4.02 -7.42 -9.14
N MET A 117 4.97 -7.64 -10.07
CA MET A 117 4.79 -8.52 -11.23
C MET A 117 5.05 -9.97 -10.88
N GLY A 118 3.99 -10.79 -10.94
CA GLY A 118 4.14 -12.20 -10.61
C GLY A 118 2.86 -13.01 -10.67
N LEU A 119 2.82 -14.03 -9.82
CA LEU A 119 1.72 -14.96 -9.64
C LEU A 119 1.24 -14.91 -8.18
N LYS A 120 -0.06 -14.86 -7.99
CA LYS A 120 -0.67 -14.89 -6.66
C LYS A 120 -1.83 -15.89 -6.64
N TYR A 121 -1.75 -16.87 -5.74
CA TYR A 121 -2.83 -17.78 -5.43
C TYR A 121 -3.58 -17.31 -4.20
N ILE A 122 -4.91 -17.37 -4.26
CA ILE A 122 -5.81 -16.91 -3.21
C ILE A 122 -6.78 -18.05 -2.88
N PHE A 123 -6.77 -18.45 -1.62
CA PHE A 123 -7.78 -19.34 -1.05
C PHE A 123 -8.67 -18.56 -0.09
N ARG A 124 -10.00 -18.66 -0.26
CA ARG A 124 -11.00 -18.07 0.63
C ARG A 124 -12.01 -19.10 1.09
N SER A 125 -12.19 -19.16 2.38
CA SER A 125 -13.28 -19.90 3.01
C SER A 125 -14.16 -18.96 3.84
N ARG A 126 -15.09 -19.51 4.61
CA ARG A 126 -15.92 -18.69 5.51
C ARG A 126 -15.11 -17.96 6.57
N GLN A 127 -14.04 -18.56 7.07
CA GLN A 127 -13.25 -18.05 8.20
C GLN A 127 -11.80 -17.72 7.79
N TRP A 128 -11.25 -18.40 6.79
CA TRP A 128 -9.87 -18.25 6.38
C TRP A 128 -9.75 -17.56 5.03
N GLU A 129 -8.82 -16.62 4.94
CA GLU A 129 -8.23 -16.19 3.68
C GLU A 129 -6.73 -16.47 3.75
N VAL A 130 -6.20 -17.19 2.76
CA VAL A 130 -4.77 -17.48 2.62
C VAL A 130 -4.34 -17.04 1.23
N GLN A 131 -3.28 -16.26 1.15
CA GLN A 131 -2.69 -15.82 -0.11
C GLN A 131 -1.22 -16.24 -0.11
N ALA A 132 -0.80 -16.85 -1.22
CA ALA A 132 0.59 -17.18 -1.50
C ALA A 132 0.98 -16.54 -2.83
N ALA A 133 2.10 -15.83 -2.88
CA ALA A 133 2.53 -15.14 -4.09
C ALA A 133 4.02 -15.33 -4.34
N PHE A 134 4.39 -15.30 -5.61
CA PHE A 134 5.76 -15.17 -6.08
C PHE A 134 5.81 -14.02 -7.09
N PHE A 135 6.64 -13.03 -6.81
CA PHE A 135 6.89 -11.89 -7.67
C PHE A 135 8.30 -11.97 -8.24
N LYS A 136 8.40 -11.84 -9.53
CA LYS A 136 9.70 -11.87 -10.23
C LYS A 136 10.47 -10.59 -10.01
N ASN A 137 9.77 -9.46 -10.02
CA ASN A 137 10.29 -8.10 -9.82
C ASN A 137 9.17 -7.16 -9.38
N SER A 138 9.53 -5.95 -8.98
CA SER A 138 8.59 -4.86 -8.71
C SER A 138 7.72 -4.52 -9.92
N GLY A 139 6.73 -3.66 -9.74
CA GLY A 139 5.77 -3.29 -10.79
C GLY A 139 6.37 -2.67 -12.05
N LEU A 140 7.59 -2.18 -11.99
CA LEU A 140 8.28 -1.61 -13.11
C LEU A 140 8.86 -2.69 -14.02
N THR A 141 8.53 -2.62 -15.31
CA THR A 141 9.08 -3.49 -16.35
C THR A 141 10.09 -2.73 -17.20
N ASP A 142 11.31 -2.63 -16.74
CA ASP A 142 12.43 -2.39 -17.62
C ASP A 142 13.20 -3.71 -17.80
N PHE A 143 13.25 -4.21 -19.02
CA PHE A 143 13.97 -5.44 -19.35
C PHE A 143 15.48 -5.22 -19.53
N GLY A 144 15.95 -3.97 -19.36
CA GLY A 144 17.36 -3.60 -19.44
C GLY A 144 18.03 -3.41 -18.10
N ASP A 145 19.32 -3.18 -18.12
CA ASP A 145 20.15 -2.92 -16.96
C ASP A 145 20.12 -1.43 -16.51
N LYS A 146 19.23 -0.63 -17.09
CA LYS A 146 19.20 0.84 -16.93
C LYS A 146 18.03 1.37 -16.10
N SER A 147 17.30 0.51 -15.40
CA SER A 147 16.11 0.93 -14.63
C SER A 147 16.43 1.49 -13.24
N GLU A 148 17.65 1.94 -13.07
CA GLU A 148 18.23 2.26 -11.78
C GLU A 148 17.55 3.37 -11.00
N LEU A 149 16.97 4.36 -11.65
CA LEU A 149 16.38 5.53 -10.99
C LEU A 149 14.98 5.86 -11.50
N THR A 150 14.22 4.86 -11.89
CA THR A 150 12.84 5.13 -12.30
C THR A 150 11.99 5.49 -11.10
N THR A 151 11.50 6.72 -11.11
CA THR A 151 10.63 7.27 -10.06
C THR A 151 9.15 7.22 -10.41
N ASP A 152 8.83 7.00 -11.70
CA ASP A 152 7.47 7.03 -12.24
C ASP A 152 6.78 5.69 -12.02
N ARG A 153 6.57 5.35 -10.76
CA ARG A 153 5.93 4.12 -10.28
C ARG A 153 4.92 4.43 -9.18
N TYR A 154 3.96 3.54 -9.02
CA TYR A 154 2.91 3.69 -8.01
C TYR A 154 3.39 3.27 -6.62
N SER A 155 4.00 2.09 -6.51
CA SER A 155 4.47 1.53 -5.23
C SER A 155 5.81 2.12 -4.83
N TYR A 156 6.07 2.13 -3.51
CA TYR A 156 7.37 2.50 -2.96
C TYR A 156 8.32 1.29 -2.99
N ASP A 157 9.06 1.17 -4.08
CA ASP A 157 10.01 0.08 -4.31
C ASP A 157 11.45 0.54 -4.16
N ILE A 158 12.36 -0.42 -3.93
CA ILE A 158 13.79 -0.18 -3.93
C ILE A 158 14.21 0.33 -5.32
N ALA A 159 14.97 1.41 -5.34
CA ALA A 159 15.39 2.12 -6.54
C ALA A 159 16.92 2.40 -6.52
N GLY A 160 17.40 3.18 -7.49
CA GLY A 160 18.82 3.44 -7.67
C GLY A 160 19.50 2.29 -8.39
N ARG A 161 20.65 1.83 -7.89
CA ARG A 161 21.39 0.71 -8.49
C ARG A 161 20.92 -0.66 -7.98
N HIS A 162 19.84 -0.72 -7.23
CA HIS A 162 19.27 -1.94 -6.66
C HIS A 162 17.88 -2.23 -7.21
N LYS A 163 17.58 -3.50 -7.36
CA LYS A 163 16.32 -3.99 -7.92
C LYS A 163 15.76 -5.14 -7.09
N GLU A 164 14.49 -5.04 -6.73
CA GLU A 164 13.77 -6.14 -6.07
C GLU A 164 13.54 -7.30 -7.03
N VAL A 165 13.86 -8.51 -6.60
CA VAL A 165 13.75 -9.71 -7.42
C VAL A 165 13.37 -10.94 -6.61
N ASN A 166 12.64 -11.87 -7.25
CA ASN A 166 12.35 -13.22 -6.71
C ASN A 166 11.76 -13.18 -5.30
N GLN A 167 10.69 -12.42 -5.11
CA GLN A 167 10.02 -12.26 -3.82
C GLN A 167 8.93 -13.31 -3.63
N GLY A 168 8.94 -13.98 -2.48
CA GLY A 168 7.89 -14.87 -2.01
C GLY A 168 7.08 -14.22 -0.89
N ASN A 169 5.76 -14.36 -0.91
CA ASN A 169 4.86 -13.85 0.11
C ASN A 169 3.88 -14.93 0.56
N ILE A 170 3.62 -14.98 1.86
CA ILE A 170 2.51 -15.71 2.46
C ILE A 170 1.75 -14.76 3.38
N HIS A 171 0.44 -14.73 3.23
CA HIS A 171 -0.47 -13.96 4.07
C HIS A 171 -1.64 -14.87 4.47
N ALA A 172 -1.97 -14.90 5.74
CA ALA A 172 -3.10 -15.68 6.24
C ALA A 172 -3.90 -14.86 7.26
N THR A 173 -5.21 -14.87 7.12
CA THR A 173 -6.15 -14.27 8.07
C THR A 173 -7.21 -15.26 8.51
N TYR A 174 -7.61 -15.15 9.76
CA TYR A 174 -8.70 -15.89 10.36
C TYR A 174 -9.74 -14.94 10.93
N GLN A 175 -11.01 -15.15 10.59
CA GLN A 175 -12.13 -14.34 11.01
C GLN A 175 -13.09 -15.13 11.90
N TRP A 176 -13.56 -14.51 12.99
CA TRP A 176 -14.52 -15.12 13.91
C TRP A 176 -15.43 -14.08 14.57
N GLY A 177 -16.44 -14.59 15.27
CA GLY A 177 -17.41 -13.76 15.98
C GLY A 177 -18.59 -13.33 15.10
N ASN A 178 -19.64 -12.89 15.76
CA ASN A 178 -20.88 -12.43 15.09
C ASN A 178 -21.15 -10.95 15.37
N LYS A 179 -21.38 -10.62 16.66
CA LYS A 179 -21.63 -9.24 17.11
C LYS A 179 -20.34 -8.43 17.19
N TRP A 180 -19.30 -9.04 17.71
CA TRP A 180 -17.92 -8.61 17.65
C TRP A 180 -17.28 -9.42 16.54
N LYS A 181 -16.94 -8.76 15.44
CA LYS A 181 -16.26 -9.42 14.32
C LYS A 181 -14.77 -9.19 14.48
N HIS A 182 -14.05 -10.26 14.62
CA HIS A 182 -12.62 -10.27 14.81
C HIS A 182 -11.93 -10.82 13.56
N GLN A 183 -10.78 -10.27 13.22
CA GLN A 183 -9.85 -10.83 12.28
C GLN A 183 -8.46 -10.74 12.87
N ALA A 184 -7.72 -11.83 12.87
CA ALA A 184 -6.30 -11.86 13.15
C ALA A 184 -5.56 -12.44 11.97
N GLY A 185 -4.35 -11.97 11.71
CA GLY A 185 -3.56 -12.47 10.61
C GLY A 185 -2.07 -12.27 10.79
N ALA A 186 -1.34 -12.99 9.94
CA ALA A 186 0.11 -12.93 9.85
C ALA A 186 0.56 -12.91 8.39
N SER A 187 1.70 -12.27 8.15
CA SER A 187 2.31 -12.15 6.82
C SER A 187 3.81 -12.32 6.89
N VAL A 188 4.35 -12.91 5.86
CA VAL A 188 5.80 -13.06 5.63
C VAL A 188 6.12 -12.68 4.20
N LEU A 189 7.19 -11.92 4.02
CA LEU A 189 7.80 -11.53 2.75
C LEU A 189 9.28 -11.89 2.81
N VAL A 190 9.81 -12.52 1.75
CA VAL A 190 11.23 -12.79 1.57
C VAL A 190 11.58 -12.59 0.12
N GLY A 191 12.64 -11.84 -0.20
CA GLY A 191 13.04 -11.56 -1.57
C GLY A 191 14.53 -11.24 -1.70
N GLY A 192 15.01 -11.17 -2.93
CA GLY A 192 16.35 -10.73 -3.27
C GLY A 192 16.39 -9.24 -3.61
N VAL A 193 17.56 -8.64 -3.38
CA VAL A 193 17.88 -7.27 -3.80
C VAL A 193 19.12 -7.34 -4.69
N TYR A 194 18.90 -7.25 -5.99
CA TYR A 194 19.96 -7.39 -6.99
C TYR A 194 20.67 -6.06 -7.26
N HIS A 195 21.99 -6.04 -7.20
CA HIS A 195 22.79 -4.87 -7.55
C HIS A 195 23.14 -4.87 -9.03
N LEU A 196 22.74 -3.84 -9.76
CA LEU A 196 22.80 -3.77 -11.23
C LEU A 196 24.23 -3.75 -11.79
N ASP A 197 25.20 -3.17 -11.08
CA ASP A 197 26.58 -3.04 -11.56
C ASP A 197 27.41 -4.29 -11.26
N SER A 198 27.37 -4.78 -10.02
CA SER A 198 28.22 -5.88 -9.58
C SER A 198 27.61 -7.26 -9.81
N GLY A 199 26.29 -7.33 -10.04
CA GLY A 199 25.56 -8.60 -10.08
C GLY A 199 25.41 -9.26 -8.70
N ALA A 200 25.83 -8.61 -7.63
CA ALA A 200 25.70 -9.12 -6.28
C ALA A 200 24.26 -9.20 -5.81
N MET A 201 23.95 -10.16 -4.95
CA MET A 201 22.60 -10.41 -4.46
C MET A 201 22.52 -10.15 -2.97
N GLY A 202 21.83 -9.07 -2.58
CA GLY A 202 21.36 -8.84 -1.23
C GLY A 202 20.02 -9.54 -0.98
N TYR A 203 19.42 -9.26 0.18
CA TYR A 203 18.11 -9.82 0.55
C TYR A 203 17.23 -8.79 1.24
N ARG A 204 15.92 -9.04 1.21
CA ARG A 204 14.92 -8.35 2.04
C ARG A 204 13.99 -9.38 2.68
N TRP A 205 13.55 -9.08 3.88
CA TRP A 205 12.46 -9.82 4.50
C TRP A 205 11.62 -8.88 5.37
N ALA A 206 10.37 -9.22 5.51
CA ALA A 206 9.45 -8.55 6.42
C ALA A 206 8.44 -9.56 6.99
N THR A 207 7.99 -9.30 8.21
CA THR A 207 6.89 -10.04 8.83
C THR A 207 5.90 -9.06 9.45
N ALA A 208 4.62 -9.42 9.44
CA ALA A 208 3.58 -8.65 10.11
C ALA A 208 2.63 -9.56 10.89
N LEU A 209 2.20 -9.07 12.06
CA LEU A 209 1.07 -9.59 12.81
C LEU A 209 0.03 -8.49 12.90
N HIS A 210 -1.25 -8.84 12.66
CA HIS A 210 -2.30 -7.84 12.67
C HIS A 210 -3.60 -8.34 13.26
N TYR A 211 -4.40 -7.37 13.72
CA TYR A 211 -5.72 -7.61 14.29
C TYR A 211 -6.68 -6.52 13.88
N VAL A 212 -7.90 -6.91 13.51
CA VAL A 212 -9.01 -6.01 13.19
C VAL A 212 -10.23 -6.40 14.02
N LEU A 213 -10.90 -5.40 14.56
CA LEU A 213 -12.13 -5.56 15.32
C LEU A 213 -13.21 -4.62 14.78
N ASP A 214 -14.35 -5.18 14.38
CA ASP A 214 -15.57 -4.43 14.08
C ASP A 214 -16.62 -4.69 15.16
N TYR A 215 -17.10 -3.62 15.79
CA TYR A 215 -18.18 -3.69 16.75
C TYR A 215 -19.15 -2.54 16.59
N LYS A 216 -20.37 -2.83 16.12
CA LYS A 216 -21.39 -1.82 15.81
C LYS A 216 -20.86 -0.74 14.85
N ARG A 217 -20.52 0.44 15.40
CA ARG A 217 -20.00 1.60 14.67
C ARG A 217 -18.49 1.79 14.80
N TRP A 218 -17.86 0.96 15.63
CA TRP A 218 -16.44 1.03 15.89
C TRP A 218 -15.68 0.08 15.00
N ASN A 219 -14.60 0.55 14.40
CA ASN A 219 -13.57 -0.25 13.77
C ASN A 219 -12.22 0.06 14.44
N PHE A 220 -11.53 -0.97 14.85
CA PHE A 220 -10.17 -0.88 15.40
C PHE A 220 -9.26 -1.78 14.61
N LYS A 221 -8.08 -1.27 14.28
CA LYS A 221 -7.02 -2.00 13.60
C LYS A 221 -5.72 -1.83 14.36
N ALA A 222 -4.92 -2.89 14.45
CA ALA A 222 -3.57 -2.85 15.00
C ALA A 222 -2.67 -3.75 14.17
N GLN A 223 -1.44 -3.29 13.91
CA GLN A 223 -0.43 -4.07 13.18
C GLN A 223 0.94 -3.81 13.77
N TYR A 224 1.68 -4.90 13.98
CA TYR A 224 3.11 -4.90 14.20
C TYR A 224 3.79 -5.42 12.94
N THR A 225 4.82 -4.74 12.48
CA THR A 225 5.61 -5.10 11.32
C THR A 225 7.09 -4.98 11.67
N THR A 226 7.89 -5.93 11.25
CA THR A 226 9.35 -5.85 11.34
C THR A 226 9.96 -6.19 9.98
N TYR A 227 11.02 -5.48 9.60
CA TYR A 227 11.71 -5.72 8.34
C TYR A 227 13.22 -5.50 8.43
N ASP A 228 13.93 -6.13 7.50
CA ASP A 228 15.38 -5.95 7.30
C ASP A 228 15.67 -6.07 5.79
N ILE A 229 16.40 -5.09 5.26
CA ILE A 229 16.83 -5.01 3.86
C ILE A 229 18.35 -4.90 3.85
N HIS A 230 19.00 -5.87 3.24
CA HIS A 230 20.46 -5.94 3.11
C HIS A 230 20.86 -5.75 1.65
N LEU A 231 21.61 -4.69 1.38
CA LEU A 231 22.21 -4.43 0.08
C LEU A 231 23.55 -5.14 -0.02
N ALA A 232 23.82 -5.80 -1.13
CA ALA A 232 25.09 -6.48 -1.40
C ALA A 232 26.05 -5.56 -2.16
N ASP A 233 26.36 -4.39 -1.61
CA ASP A 233 27.37 -3.51 -2.13
C ASP A 233 28.57 -3.38 -1.17
N GLU A 234 29.70 -2.89 -1.66
CA GLU A 234 30.97 -2.92 -0.93
C GLU A 234 31.12 -1.78 0.09
N SER A 235 30.19 -0.81 0.16
CA SER A 235 30.34 0.34 1.04
C SER A 235 29.59 0.15 2.36
N MET A 236 30.28 0.30 3.47
CA MET A 236 29.71 0.20 4.81
C MET A 236 28.61 1.24 5.09
N ASP A 237 28.61 2.38 4.44
CA ASP A 237 27.64 3.47 4.65
C ASP A 237 26.26 3.19 4.06
N THR A 238 26.17 2.27 3.09
CA THR A 238 24.88 1.91 2.44
C THR A 238 24.04 0.94 3.26
N HIS A 239 24.60 0.29 4.25
CA HIS A 239 23.90 -0.70 5.08
C HIS A 239 22.81 -0.12 5.99
N HIS A 240 22.74 1.21 6.13
CA HIS A 240 21.82 1.87 7.06
C HIS A 240 20.63 2.55 6.37
N GLN A 241 20.76 2.88 5.10
CA GLN A 241 19.76 3.59 4.32
C GLN A 241 19.46 2.87 3.01
N ILE A 242 18.20 2.86 2.63
CA ILE A 242 17.70 2.26 1.40
C ILE A 242 17.02 3.37 0.60
N THR A 243 17.38 3.49 -0.68
CA THR A 243 16.69 4.38 -1.61
C THR A 243 15.40 3.73 -2.10
N LEU A 244 14.27 4.37 -1.83
CA LEU A 244 12.98 4.03 -2.41
C LEU A 244 12.56 5.10 -3.42
N ALA A 245 11.72 4.71 -4.37
CA ALA A 245 11.13 5.62 -5.35
C ALA A 245 9.66 5.34 -5.56
N ALA A 246 8.88 6.41 -5.65
CA ALA A 246 7.49 6.42 -6.10
C ALA A 246 7.05 7.84 -6.44
N PHE A 247 6.01 7.98 -7.26
CA PHE A 247 5.34 9.26 -7.56
C PHE A 247 6.28 10.39 -8.02
N GLY A 248 7.29 10.06 -8.82
CA GLY A 248 8.23 11.03 -9.37
C GLY A 248 9.34 11.47 -8.42
N ALA A 249 9.51 10.84 -7.26
CA ALA A 249 10.51 11.20 -6.27
C ALA A 249 11.25 9.99 -5.69
N THR A 250 12.45 10.23 -5.20
CA THR A 250 13.23 9.28 -4.38
C THR A 250 13.40 9.82 -2.97
N TYR A 251 13.52 8.94 -2.00
CA TYR A 251 13.90 9.27 -0.64
C TYR A 251 14.59 8.09 0.04
N GLN A 252 15.23 8.37 1.19
CA GLN A 252 15.94 7.36 1.96
C GLN A 252 15.07 6.89 3.12
N VAL A 253 15.05 5.57 3.33
CA VAL A 253 14.44 4.95 4.50
C VAL A 253 15.50 4.14 5.24
N THR A 254 15.26 3.84 6.52
CA THR A 254 16.15 2.95 7.28
C THR A 254 16.11 1.52 6.71
N SER A 255 17.24 0.85 6.71
CA SER A 255 17.34 -0.54 6.22
C SER A 255 16.60 -1.55 7.09
N LYS A 256 16.37 -1.25 8.38
CA LYS A 256 15.68 -2.14 9.32
C LYS A 256 14.96 -1.38 10.42
N ALA A 257 13.73 -1.80 10.67
CA ALA A 257 12.89 -1.20 11.71
C ALA A 257 11.80 -2.15 12.19
N ASP A 258 11.21 -1.75 13.33
CA ASP A 258 9.96 -2.26 13.86
C ASP A 258 8.90 -1.17 13.74
N ILE A 259 7.73 -1.50 13.19
CA ILE A 259 6.64 -0.54 12.99
C ILE A 259 5.43 -0.99 13.78
N TYR A 260 4.90 -0.09 14.59
CA TYR A 260 3.67 -0.26 15.35
C TYR A 260 2.61 0.67 14.77
N SER A 261 1.47 0.15 14.36
CA SER A 261 0.38 0.94 13.81
C SER A 261 -0.93 0.61 14.48
N MET A 262 -1.71 1.64 14.74
CA MET A 262 -3.06 1.54 15.28
C MET A 262 -3.98 2.50 14.54
N ALA A 263 -5.20 2.07 14.28
CA ALA A 263 -6.23 2.91 13.68
C ALA A 263 -7.56 2.66 14.40
N LEU A 264 -8.25 3.73 14.76
CA LEU A 264 -9.56 3.69 15.38
C LEU A 264 -10.52 4.55 14.58
N ALA A 265 -11.67 3.99 14.21
CA ALA A 265 -12.71 4.71 13.50
C ALA A 265 -14.07 4.54 14.16
N TYR A 266 -14.91 5.60 14.06
CA TYR A 266 -16.29 5.60 14.51
C TYR A 266 -17.21 6.09 13.38
N HIS A 267 -18.11 5.22 12.93
CA HIS A 267 -19.02 5.45 11.81
C HIS A 267 -20.38 5.98 12.28
N ILE A 268 -20.80 7.11 11.75
CA ILE A 268 -22.07 7.78 12.06
C ILE A 268 -22.92 7.79 10.78
N PRO A 269 -23.77 6.76 10.54
CA PRO A 269 -24.62 6.71 9.37
C PRO A 269 -25.80 7.69 9.49
N PHE A 270 -26.17 8.29 8.39
CA PHE A 270 -27.35 9.14 8.23
C PHE A 270 -28.36 8.43 7.32
N ARG A 271 -29.65 8.59 7.61
CA ARG A 271 -30.72 7.93 6.86
C ARG A 271 -31.50 8.89 5.96
N LYS A 272 -31.24 10.18 6.07
CA LYS A 272 -31.99 11.23 5.35
C LYS A 272 -31.03 12.34 4.95
N GLY A 273 -31.30 12.94 3.79
CA GLY A 273 -30.49 14.02 3.23
C GLY A 273 -29.47 13.51 2.22
N PHE A 274 -28.52 14.35 1.90
CA PHE A 274 -27.45 14.07 0.91
C PHE A 274 -26.19 13.44 1.54
N LEU A 275 -26.09 13.44 2.86
CA LEU A 275 -24.97 12.86 3.63
C LEU A 275 -25.35 11.44 4.05
N ASP A 276 -24.56 10.46 3.64
CA ASP A 276 -24.77 9.05 3.97
C ASP A 276 -24.06 8.66 5.27
N GLU A 277 -22.83 9.13 5.46
CA GLU A 277 -22.01 8.77 6.62
C GLU A 277 -20.98 9.86 6.96
N ILE A 278 -20.69 10.01 8.24
CA ILE A 278 -19.47 10.64 8.76
C ILE A 278 -18.67 9.55 9.46
N CYS A 279 -17.41 9.39 9.09
CA CYS A 279 -16.47 8.56 9.82
C CYS A 279 -15.44 9.44 10.51
N LEU A 280 -15.38 9.39 11.85
CA LEU A 280 -14.34 10.03 12.65
C LEU A 280 -13.23 9.03 12.92
N TYR A 281 -11.97 9.41 12.77
CA TYR A 281 -10.85 8.49 12.96
C TYR A 281 -9.60 9.14 13.54
N ASN A 282 -8.76 8.26 14.10
CA ASN A 282 -7.38 8.55 14.46
C ASN A 282 -6.52 7.38 14.02
N ASP A 283 -5.45 7.68 13.28
CA ASP A 283 -4.43 6.74 12.84
C ASP A 283 -3.10 7.11 13.47
N PHE A 284 -2.44 6.16 14.10
CA PHE A 284 -1.13 6.33 14.73
C PHE A 284 -0.15 5.28 14.23
N SER A 285 1.08 5.69 13.94
CA SER A 285 2.18 4.77 13.69
C SER A 285 3.49 5.27 14.26
N LEU A 286 4.30 4.33 14.76
CA LEU A 286 5.65 4.52 15.27
C LEU A 286 6.58 3.57 14.52
N LEU A 287 7.68 4.10 13.99
CA LEU A 287 8.75 3.34 13.36
C LEU A 287 10.00 3.44 14.23
N HIS A 288 10.33 2.35 14.90
CA HIS A 288 11.54 2.20 15.70
C HIS A 288 12.69 1.71 14.82
N LYS A 289 13.67 2.58 14.58
CA LYS A 289 14.83 2.28 13.73
C LYS A 289 15.84 1.43 14.47
N ARG A 290 16.05 0.21 14.00
CA ARG A 290 17.05 -0.72 14.59
C ARG A 290 18.47 -0.46 14.07
N VAL A 291 18.76 0.80 13.77
CA VAL A 291 20.07 1.28 13.27
C VAL A 291 20.59 2.31 14.26
N GLY A 292 21.82 2.14 14.72
CA GLY A 292 22.42 3.06 15.69
C GLY A 292 22.57 4.49 15.14
N GLY A 293 22.29 5.48 15.99
CA GLY A 293 22.42 6.91 15.63
C GLY A 293 21.19 7.51 14.94
N TYR A 294 20.16 6.74 14.63
CA TYR A 294 18.91 7.25 14.04
C TYR A 294 17.81 7.40 15.10
N SER A 295 17.10 8.51 15.05
CA SER A 295 15.92 8.74 15.88
C SER A 295 14.67 8.08 15.28
N ASP A 296 13.80 7.58 16.14
CA ASP A 296 12.51 6.99 15.73
C ASP A 296 11.63 8.01 15.01
N SER A 297 10.74 7.49 14.17
CA SER A 297 9.76 8.28 13.44
C SER A 297 8.36 7.98 13.95
N PHE A 298 7.51 8.98 14.05
CA PHE A 298 6.09 8.75 14.30
C PHE A 298 5.22 9.61 13.40
N GLN A 299 4.00 9.14 13.21
CA GLN A 299 2.93 9.85 12.52
C GLN A 299 1.62 9.63 13.28
N ASN A 300 0.86 10.70 13.48
CA ASN A 300 -0.50 10.66 13.98
C ASN A 300 -1.40 11.52 13.10
N VAL A 301 -2.50 10.93 12.65
CA VAL A 301 -3.49 11.62 11.83
C VAL A 301 -4.84 11.51 12.49
N THR A 302 -5.43 12.65 12.81
CA THR A 302 -6.81 12.74 13.29
C THR A 302 -7.66 13.39 12.20
N GLY A 303 -8.78 12.78 11.87
CA GLY A 303 -9.57 13.29 10.77
C GLY A 303 -11.00 12.80 10.75
N CYS A 304 -11.68 13.20 9.69
CA CYS A 304 -12.99 12.66 9.35
C CYS A 304 -13.16 12.49 7.84
N SER A 305 -13.98 11.53 7.45
CA SER A 305 -14.49 11.43 6.09
C SER A 305 -15.99 11.62 6.03
N LEU A 306 -16.45 12.33 4.99
CA LEU A 306 -17.85 12.55 4.68
C LEU A 306 -18.18 11.77 3.41
N VAL A 307 -19.19 10.93 3.45
CA VAL A 307 -19.69 10.13 2.32
C VAL A 307 -21.01 10.69 1.83
N MET A 308 -21.09 11.05 0.56
CA MET A 308 -22.26 11.66 -0.10
C MET A 308 -22.45 10.99 -1.46
N GLY A 309 -23.08 9.79 -1.48
CA GLY A 309 -23.17 8.98 -2.68
C GLY A 309 -21.79 8.68 -3.28
N PRO A 310 -21.49 9.13 -4.50
CA PRO A 310 -20.17 8.91 -5.11
C PRO A 310 -19.09 9.91 -4.69
N VAL A 311 -19.41 10.87 -3.81
CA VAL A 311 -18.48 11.91 -3.35
C VAL A 311 -17.95 11.59 -1.96
N PHE A 312 -16.62 11.62 -1.83
CA PHE A 312 -15.91 11.43 -0.56
C PHE A 312 -15.07 12.67 -0.27
N VAL A 313 -15.21 13.22 0.92
CA VAL A 313 -14.40 14.35 1.39
C VAL A 313 -13.65 13.91 2.64
N TYR A 314 -12.34 14.05 2.65
CA TYR A 314 -11.47 13.79 3.79
C TYR A 314 -10.96 15.11 4.35
N VAL A 315 -10.96 15.24 5.68
CA VAL A 315 -10.37 16.37 6.39
C VAL A 315 -9.41 15.78 7.42
N ASP A 316 -8.12 15.90 7.15
CA ASP A 316 -7.06 15.29 7.94
C ASP A 316 -6.16 16.34 8.58
N TYR A 317 -5.86 16.16 9.85
CA TYR A 317 -4.82 16.87 10.58
C TYR A 317 -3.71 15.89 10.95
N ALA A 318 -2.56 16.04 10.29
CA ALA A 318 -1.42 15.16 10.45
C ALA A 318 -0.30 15.81 11.25
N ILE A 319 0.24 15.08 12.22
CA ILE A 319 1.43 15.43 12.97
C ILE A 319 2.44 14.30 12.77
N GLY A 320 3.67 14.64 12.44
CA GLY A 320 4.75 13.69 12.30
C GLY A 320 6.08 14.24 12.80
N HIS A 321 7.00 13.34 13.11
CA HIS A 321 8.36 13.68 13.51
C HIS A 321 9.34 12.69 12.93
N ASN A 322 10.44 13.20 12.41
CA ASN A 322 11.46 12.51 11.66
C ASN A 322 10.94 11.86 10.36
N HIS A 323 11.87 11.45 9.53
CA HIS A 323 11.61 10.69 8.31
C HIS A 323 11.73 9.17 8.56
N ALA A 324 11.05 8.34 7.76
CA ALA A 324 11.08 6.87 7.88
C ALA A 324 12.47 6.27 7.64
#